data_86a8bb25eb7c964f8f59814ee940a5f6
#
_entry.id   86a8bb25eb7c964f8f59814ee940a5f6
#
_cell.length_a   1.000
_cell.length_b   1.000
_cell.length_c   1.000
_cell.angle_alpha   90.00
_cell.angle_beta   90.00
_cell.angle_gamma   90.00
#
_symmetry.space_group_name_H-M   'P 1'
#
loop_
_entity.id
_entity.type
_entity.pdbx_description
1 polymer ?
#
loop_
_entity_poly.entity_id
_entity_poly.type
_entity_poly.pdbx_seq_one_letter_code
_entity_poly.pdbx_strand_id
1 'polypeptide(L)'
;MDGLSITKAVNILKRRYLSEKVTKVTVTEDSVCIGVYSPDRASIYVRVTGGKPSVHTVFSQVGIADKFLDRLNGGEIKEMGCRKYDRVLWFDIEKRRPSGKMETHRLIFELIGKMANAMLLNEDGMIIWTFCKNNADADRQMGVGQTYQMPKSNKNQTLEKHNSENFADLLGFYPVT
;
A
#
# COMPACT_ATOMS: atom_id res chain seq x y z
N MET A 1 -13.62 0.78 1.71
CA MET A 1 -13.09 2.08 1.23
C MET A 1 -13.00 2.00 -0.29
N ASP A 2 -13.53 2.97 -1.01
CA ASP A 2 -13.43 3.06 -2.47
C ASP A 2 -12.13 3.78 -2.91
N GLY A 3 -11.87 3.83 -4.21
CA GLY A 3 -10.64 4.44 -4.74
C GLY A 3 -10.52 5.94 -4.47
N LEU A 4 -11.64 6.68 -4.41
CA LEU A 4 -11.63 8.09 -4.09
C LEU A 4 -11.26 8.32 -2.60
N SER A 5 -11.81 7.52 -1.71
CA SER A 5 -11.49 7.56 -0.28
C SER A 5 -10.02 7.22 -0.02
N ILE A 6 -9.46 6.23 -0.74
CA ILE A 6 -8.03 5.90 -0.66
C ILE A 6 -7.17 7.06 -1.14
N THR A 7 -7.53 7.67 -2.28
CA THR A 7 -6.81 8.84 -2.80
C THR A 7 -6.79 9.99 -1.78
N LYS A 8 -7.92 10.28 -1.14
CA LYS A 8 -8.00 11.30 -0.09
C LYS A 8 -7.15 10.93 1.13
N ALA A 9 -7.22 9.68 1.60
CA ALA A 9 -6.42 9.19 2.72
C ALA A 9 -4.92 9.32 2.45
N VAL A 10 -4.44 8.86 1.29
CA VAL A 10 -3.04 8.96 0.89
C VAL A 10 -2.57 10.42 0.84
N ASN A 11 -3.39 11.34 0.31
CA ASN A 11 -3.05 12.76 0.28
C ASN A 11 -2.92 13.37 1.70
N ILE A 12 -3.76 12.96 2.64
CA ILE A 12 -3.66 13.38 4.04
C ILE A 12 -2.39 12.82 4.68
N LEU A 13 -2.12 11.53 4.51
CA LEU A 13 -0.93 10.87 5.03
C LEU A 13 0.35 11.49 4.46
N LYS A 14 0.37 11.77 3.16
CA LYS A 14 1.50 12.41 2.49
C LYS A 14 1.82 13.79 3.08
N ARG A 15 0.81 14.61 3.36
CA ARG A 15 1.02 15.93 4.00
C ARG A 15 1.57 15.82 5.41
N ARG A 16 1.29 14.73 6.13
CA ARG A 16 1.69 14.55 7.53
C ARG A 16 3.02 13.84 7.70
N TYR A 17 3.29 12.83 6.88
CA TYR A 17 4.34 11.85 7.15
C TYR A 17 5.33 11.65 6.00
N LEU A 18 5.25 12.43 4.93
CA LEU A 18 6.30 12.42 3.91
C LEU A 18 7.62 12.91 4.52
N SER A 19 8.71 12.24 4.21
CA SER A 19 10.05 12.44 4.76
C SER A 19 10.24 12.03 6.23
N GLU A 20 9.21 11.49 6.88
CA GLU A 20 9.36 10.94 8.22
C GLU A 20 9.98 9.54 8.18
N LYS A 21 10.64 9.16 9.29
CA LYS A 21 11.25 7.84 9.41
C LYS A 21 10.25 6.78 9.87
N VAL A 22 10.34 5.61 9.28
CA VAL A 22 9.65 4.41 9.74
C VAL A 22 10.29 3.93 11.04
N THR A 23 9.53 3.82 12.11
CA THR A 23 10.01 3.28 13.39
C THR A 23 10.00 1.76 13.38
N LYS A 24 8.88 1.17 12.97
CA LYS A 24 8.69 -0.28 12.90
C LYS A 24 7.53 -0.62 11.97
N VAL A 25 7.65 -1.72 11.24
CA VAL A 25 6.52 -2.30 10.49
C VAL A 25 6.11 -3.60 11.14
N THR A 26 4.82 -3.74 11.42
CA THR A 26 4.24 -4.92 12.04
C THR A 26 3.05 -5.43 11.26
N VAL A 27 2.69 -6.69 11.46
CA VAL A 27 1.55 -7.34 10.81
C VAL A 27 0.59 -7.90 11.86
N THR A 28 -0.69 -7.88 11.54
CA THR A 28 -1.74 -8.63 12.23
C THR A 28 -2.29 -9.70 11.30
N GLU A 29 -3.34 -10.41 11.66
CA GLU A 29 -4.01 -11.37 10.80
C GLU A 29 -4.62 -10.73 9.54
N ASP A 30 -4.99 -9.45 9.60
CA ASP A 30 -5.72 -8.76 8.56
C ASP A 30 -5.06 -7.48 8.04
N SER A 31 -3.95 -7.03 8.62
CA SER A 31 -3.44 -5.68 8.43
C SER A 31 -1.92 -5.57 8.48
N VAL A 32 -1.41 -4.50 7.88
CA VAL A 32 -0.03 -4.02 8.05
C VAL A 32 -0.08 -2.67 8.77
N CYS A 33 0.77 -2.50 9.78
CA CYS A 33 0.89 -1.29 10.57
C CYS A 33 2.30 -0.70 10.43
N ILE A 34 2.39 0.53 9.91
CA ILE A 34 3.65 1.23 9.67
C ILE A 34 3.79 2.33 10.74
N GLY A 35 4.62 2.10 11.74
CA GLY A 35 4.94 3.10 12.74
C GLY A 35 5.80 4.22 12.14
N VAL A 36 5.47 5.46 12.44
CA VAL A 36 6.16 6.64 11.90
C VAL A 36 6.74 7.44 13.06
N TYR A 37 7.95 7.95 12.87
CA TYR A 37 8.58 8.85 13.82
C TYR A 37 7.93 10.24 13.71
N SER A 38 6.98 10.51 14.58
CA SER A 38 6.22 11.75 14.62
C SER A 38 5.90 12.15 16.06
N PRO A 39 5.64 13.44 16.35
CA PRO A 39 5.33 13.90 17.69
C PRO A 39 4.14 13.18 18.34
N ASP A 40 3.16 12.80 17.53
CA ASP A 40 1.96 12.08 17.97
C ASP A 40 2.15 10.56 18.05
N ARG A 41 3.36 10.06 17.74
CA ARG A 41 3.69 8.61 17.72
C ARG A 41 2.71 7.78 16.90
N ALA A 42 2.25 8.36 15.81
CA ALA A 42 1.25 7.74 14.95
C ALA A 42 1.80 6.52 14.21
N SER A 43 0.89 5.63 13.90
CA SER A 43 1.11 4.51 12.99
C SER A 43 0.08 4.55 11.86
N ILE A 44 0.51 4.28 10.64
CA ILE A 44 -0.37 4.14 9.49
C ILE A 44 -0.85 2.69 9.47
N TYR A 45 -2.14 2.51 9.62
CA TYR A 45 -2.78 1.20 9.64
C TYR A 45 -3.47 0.95 8.29
N VAL A 46 -3.11 -0.16 7.64
CA VAL A 46 -3.71 -0.58 6.37
C VAL A 46 -4.32 -1.96 6.54
N ARG A 47 -5.65 -2.02 6.55
CA ARG A 47 -6.36 -3.30 6.54
C ARG A 47 -6.38 -3.86 5.13
N VAL A 48 -5.85 -5.07 4.97
CA VAL A 48 -5.73 -5.78 3.69
C VAL A 48 -6.86 -6.77 3.52
N THR A 49 -7.13 -7.61 4.54
CA THR A 49 -8.11 -8.70 4.51
C THR A 49 -9.10 -8.60 5.66
N GLY A 50 -9.94 -9.61 5.86
CA GLY A 50 -10.79 -9.72 7.06
C GLY A 50 -11.94 -8.73 7.18
N GLY A 51 -12.26 -7.97 6.13
CA GLY A 51 -13.33 -6.99 6.17
C GLY A 51 -13.22 -5.92 5.08
N LYS A 52 -13.85 -4.75 5.32
CA LYS A 52 -13.71 -3.62 4.39
C LYS A 52 -12.30 -3.07 4.45
N PRO A 53 -11.58 -2.95 3.33
CA PRO A 53 -10.27 -2.33 3.29
C PRO A 53 -10.30 -0.93 3.87
N SER A 54 -9.29 -0.57 4.66
CA SER A 54 -9.20 0.76 5.27
C SER A 54 -7.76 1.21 5.38
N VAL A 55 -7.56 2.52 5.28
CA VAL A 55 -6.29 3.20 5.49
C VAL A 55 -6.55 4.36 6.44
N HIS A 56 -5.92 4.36 7.60
CA HIS A 56 -6.09 5.40 8.61
C HIS A 56 -4.91 5.45 9.57
N THR A 57 -4.90 6.44 10.43
CA THR A 57 -3.89 6.59 11.49
C THR A 57 -4.39 6.01 12.79
N VAL A 58 -3.52 5.30 13.50
CA VAL A 58 -3.73 4.86 14.88
C VAL A 58 -2.61 5.39 15.77
N PHE A 59 -2.86 5.58 17.06
CA PHE A 59 -1.89 6.12 18.01
C PHE A 59 -1.19 5.03 18.84
N SER A 60 -1.26 3.80 18.37
CA SER A 60 -0.55 2.66 18.97
C SER A 60 -0.04 1.73 17.88
N GLN A 61 1.14 1.17 18.12
CA GLN A 61 1.66 0.10 17.27
C GLN A 61 0.94 -1.20 17.62
N VAL A 62 0.32 -1.83 16.63
CA VAL A 62 -0.36 -3.12 16.78
C VAL A 62 0.32 -4.18 15.91
N GLY A 63 0.15 -5.46 16.28
CA GLY A 63 0.68 -6.58 15.52
C GLY A 63 2.09 -7.01 15.96
N ILE A 64 2.61 -7.98 15.23
CA ILE A 64 3.92 -8.60 15.47
C ILE A 64 4.93 -8.19 14.40
N ALA A 65 6.20 -8.18 14.76
CA ALA A 65 7.28 -7.90 13.80
C ALA A 65 7.40 -9.02 12.76
N ASP A 66 7.68 -8.64 11.52
CA ASP A 66 8.03 -9.57 10.44
C ASP A 66 9.47 -9.27 9.99
N LYS A 67 10.32 -10.30 10.01
CA LYS A 67 11.75 -10.17 9.71
C LYS A 67 12.04 -9.61 8.29
N PHE A 68 11.15 -9.81 7.33
CA PHE A 68 11.32 -9.25 5.99
C PHE A 68 10.97 -7.77 5.95
N LEU A 69 9.99 -7.34 6.76
CA LEU A 69 9.58 -5.94 6.87
C LEU A 69 10.49 -5.14 7.80
N ASP A 70 11.25 -5.79 8.69
CA ASP A 70 12.23 -5.12 9.57
C ASP A 70 13.31 -4.34 8.80
N ARG A 71 13.56 -4.69 7.55
CA ARG A 71 14.46 -3.93 6.68
C ARG A 71 14.01 -2.49 6.43
N LEU A 72 12.73 -2.20 6.59
CA LEU A 72 12.14 -0.86 6.44
C LEU A 72 12.37 0.02 7.66
N ASN A 73 12.64 -0.58 8.83
CA ASN A 73 12.80 0.14 10.08
C ASN A 73 13.99 1.12 10.01
N GLY A 74 13.77 2.37 10.36
CA GLY A 74 14.75 3.46 10.27
C GLY A 74 14.89 4.08 8.87
N GLY A 75 14.18 3.56 7.88
CA GLY A 75 14.11 4.15 6.54
C GLY A 75 13.20 5.40 6.50
N GLU A 76 13.45 6.27 5.56
CA GLU A 76 12.67 7.49 5.32
C GLU A 76 11.60 7.25 4.26
N ILE A 77 10.39 7.71 4.51
CA ILE A 77 9.30 7.65 3.53
C ILE A 77 9.54 8.72 2.46
N LYS A 78 10.01 8.32 1.29
CA LYS A 78 10.31 9.21 0.17
C LYS A 78 9.10 9.51 -0.70
N GLU A 79 8.20 8.55 -0.82
CA GLU A 79 6.97 8.72 -1.57
C GLU A 79 5.82 7.96 -0.92
N MET A 80 4.66 8.56 -0.98
CA MET A 80 3.37 7.91 -0.76
C MET A 80 2.53 8.17 -1.99
N GLY A 81 2.09 7.12 -2.64
CA GLY A 81 1.31 7.23 -3.86
C GLY A 81 0.10 6.33 -3.86
N CYS A 82 -0.80 6.60 -4.77
CA CYS A 82 -1.91 5.71 -5.10
C CYS A 82 -2.23 5.83 -6.58
N ARG A 83 -2.78 4.77 -7.14
CA ARG A 83 -3.38 4.83 -8.47
C ARG A 83 -4.67 5.64 -8.36
N LYS A 84 -4.76 6.71 -9.14
CA LYS A 84 -5.89 7.64 -9.07
C LYS A 84 -7.22 6.91 -9.23
N TYR A 85 -8.13 7.10 -8.27
CA TYR A 85 -9.45 6.47 -8.21
C TYR A 85 -9.48 4.95 -8.16
N ASP A 86 -8.34 4.31 -7.90
CA ASP A 86 -8.24 2.87 -7.70
C ASP A 86 -7.89 2.52 -6.26
N ARG A 87 -7.91 1.23 -5.94
CA ARG A 87 -7.61 0.71 -4.60
C ARG A 87 -6.19 0.13 -4.51
N VAL A 88 -5.25 0.80 -5.16
CA VAL A 88 -3.82 0.49 -5.10
C VAL A 88 -3.09 1.69 -4.53
N LEU A 89 -2.30 1.47 -3.49
CA LEU A 89 -1.45 2.50 -2.87
C LEU A 89 -0.09 1.93 -2.52
N TRP A 90 0.90 2.80 -2.36
CA TRP A 90 2.26 2.39 -2.01
C TRP A 90 2.99 3.42 -1.18
N PHE A 91 4.05 2.94 -0.52
CA PHE A 91 5.03 3.72 0.22
C PHE A 91 6.42 3.35 -0.28
N ASP A 92 7.17 4.31 -0.80
CA ASP A 92 8.59 4.16 -1.10
C ASP A 92 9.41 4.56 0.11
N ILE A 93 10.18 3.63 0.62
CA ILE A 93 10.98 3.78 1.83
C ILE A 93 12.44 3.59 1.47
N GLU A 94 13.21 4.65 1.67
CA GLU A 94 14.66 4.66 1.41
C GLU A 94 15.43 4.55 2.70
N LYS A 95 16.43 3.66 2.71
CA LYS A 95 17.29 3.43 3.85
C LYS A 95 18.74 3.36 3.45
N ARG A 96 19.61 4.03 4.22
CA ARG A 96 21.05 3.88 4.07
C ARG A 96 21.52 2.62 4.75
N ARG A 97 22.19 1.75 4.02
CA ARG A 97 22.85 0.55 4.57
C ARG A 97 24.14 0.91 5.31
N PRO A 98 24.65 0.02 6.19
CA PRO A 98 25.98 0.22 6.81
C PRO A 98 27.11 0.38 5.80
N SER A 99 26.98 -0.20 4.61
CA SER A 99 27.92 -0.01 3.48
C SER A 99 27.91 1.39 2.88
N GLY A 100 26.98 2.26 3.29
CA GLY A 100 26.78 3.60 2.73
C GLY A 100 25.84 3.64 1.51
N LYS A 101 25.53 2.49 0.91
CA LYS A 101 24.59 2.39 -0.23
C LYS A 101 23.17 2.77 0.22
N MET A 102 22.48 3.58 -0.58
CA MET A 102 21.04 3.80 -0.43
C MET A 102 20.28 2.63 -1.05
N GLU A 103 19.24 2.20 -0.38
CA GLU A 103 18.36 1.13 -0.82
C GLU A 103 16.91 1.58 -0.69
N THR A 104 16.14 1.45 -1.77
CA THR A 104 14.73 1.80 -1.80
C THR A 104 13.90 0.53 -1.90
N HIS A 105 12.87 0.46 -1.06
CA HIS A 105 11.86 -0.58 -1.11
C HIS A 105 10.48 0.05 -1.29
N ARG A 106 9.63 -0.59 -2.09
CA ARG A 106 8.23 -0.21 -2.23
C ARG A 106 7.33 -1.19 -1.48
N LEU A 107 6.64 -0.70 -0.47
CA LEU A 107 5.55 -1.43 0.17
C LEU A 107 4.25 -1.06 -0.51
N ILE A 108 3.68 -1.97 -1.30
CA ILE A 108 2.49 -1.75 -2.11
C ILE A 108 1.31 -2.56 -1.58
N PHE A 109 0.13 -1.97 -1.63
CA PHE A 109 -1.14 -2.54 -1.20
C PHE A 109 -2.12 -2.54 -2.35
N GLU A 110 -2.62 -3.71 -2.70
CA GLU A 110 -3.74 -3.90 -3.61
C GLU A 110 -4.98 -4.25 -2.78
N LEU A 111 -5.85 -3.29 -2.55
CA LEU A 111 -7.04 -3.47 -1.72
C LEU A 111 -8.27 -3.85 -2.57
N ILE A 112 -8.10 -4.79 -3.50
CA ILE A 112 -9.06 -5.12 -4.56
C ILE A 112 -9.80 -6.43 -4.22
N GLY A 113 -10.94 -6.31 -3.54
CA GLY A 113 -11.85 -7.44 -3.29
C GLY A 113 -11.18 -8.65 -2.64
N LYS A 114 -11.49 -9.83 -3.13
CA LYS A 114 -10.93 -11.11 -2.65
C LYS A 114 -9.44 -11.30 -2.96
N MET A 115 -8.91 -10.50 -3.90
CA MET A 115 -7.51 -10.54 -4.33
C MET A 115 -6.65 -9.52 -3.57
N ALA A 116 -7.19 -8.92 -2.51
CA ALA A 116 -6.45 -7.95 -1.71
C ALA A 116 -5.16 -8.57 -1.15
N ASN A 117 -4.05 -7.83 -1.28
CA ASN A 117 -2.74 -8.25 -0.82
C ASN A 117 -1.86 -7.03 -0.49
N ALA A 118 -0.81 -7.26 0.28
CA ALA A 118 0.30 -6.34 0.43
C ALA A 118 1.59 -7.03 0.02
N MET A 119 2.50 -6.29 -0.62
CA MET A 119 3.75 -6.82 -1.14
C MET A 119 4.88 -5.85 -0.88
N LEU A 120 6.06 -6.39 -0.58
CA LEU A 120 7.29 -5.61 -0.52
C LEU A 120 8.11 -5.89 -1.78
N LEU A 121 8.47 -4.82 -2.48
CA LEU A 121 9.29 -4.87 -3.68
C LEU A 121 10.70 -4.36 -3.38
N ASN A 122 11.70 -4.94 -4.03
CA ASN A 122 13.06 -4.40 -4.06
C ASN A 122 13.23 -3.31 -5.13
N GLU A 123 14.44 -2.78 -5.29
CA GLU A 123 14.79 -1.75 -6.28
C GLU A 123 14.47 -2.17 -7.74
N ASP A 124 14.54 -3.47 -8.03
CA ASP A 124 14.26 -4.03 -9.37
C ASP A 124 12.77 -4.29 -9.62
N GLY A 125 11.90 -3.97 -8.65
CA GLY A 125 10.47 -4.26 -8.72
C GLY A 125 10.11 -5.73 -8.49
N MET A 126 11.04 -6.52 -7.96
CA MET A 126 10.80 -7.92 -7.62
C MET A 126 10.11 -8.03 -6.26
N ILE A 127 9.12 -8.88 -6.16
CA ILE A 127 8.40 -9.18 -4.92
C ILE A 127 9.31 -9.99 -4.00
N ILE A 128 9.64 -9.47 -2.82
CA ILE A 128 10.47 -10.13 -1.82
C ILE A 128 9.69 -10.57 -0.58
N TRP A 129 8.46 -10.11 -0.44
CA TRP A 129 7.53 -10.51 0.61
C TRP A 129 6.09 -10.28 0.17
N THR A 130 5.17 -11.14 0.62
CA THR A 130 3.73 -11.01 0.42
C THR A 130 2.97 -11.24 1.72
N PHE A 131 1.93 -10.47 1.95
CA PHE A 131 1.03 -10.65 3.09
C PHE A 131 0.19 -11.93 2.94
N CYS A 132 -0.45 -12.13 1.79
CA CYS A 132 -1.19 -13.34 1.45
C CYS A 132 -0.34 -14.23 0.55
N LYS A 133 0.03 -15.42 1.03
CA LYS A 133 0.93 -16.35 0.32
C LYS A 133 0.28 -17.05 -0.88
N ASN A 134 -1.04 -17.21 -0.89
CA ASN A 134 -1.79 -18.02 -1.87
C ASN A 134 -2.70 -17.20 -2.78
N ASN A 135 -2.40 -15.94 -3.01
CA ASN A 135 -3.18 -15.10 -3.91
C ASN A 135 -2.78 -15.38 -5.36
N ALA A 136 -3.32 -16.47 -5.92
CA ALA A 136 -3.21 -16.75 -7.35
C ALA A 136 -4.20 -15.85 -8.10
N ASP A 137 -3.69 -14.76 -8.67
CA ASP A 137 -4.37 -14.08 -9.76
C ASP A 137 -4.13 -14.88 -11.04
N ALA A 138 -5.18 -15.35 -11.69
CA ALA A 138 -5.08 -16.18 -12.91
C ALA A 138 -4.30 -15.46 -14.03
N ASP A 139 -4.32 -14.13 -14.04
CA ASP A 139 -3.70 -13.31 -15.09
C ASP A 139 -2.30 -12.79 -14.70
N ARG A 140 -1.89 -12.88 -13.41
CA ARG A 140 -0.64 -12.33 -12.91
C ARG A 140 0.03 -13.28 -11.92
N GLN A 141 1.33 -13.46 -12.08
CA GLN A 141 2.13 -14.18 -11.09
C GLN A 141 2.57 -13.18 -10.00
N MET A 142 2.08 -13.36 -8.78
CA MET A 142 2.25 -12.42 -7.66
C MET A 142 2.99 -13.04 -6.47
N GLY A 143 3.77 -14.07 -6.72
CA GLY A 143 4.58 -14.76 -5.70
C GLY A 143 5.93 -14.08 -5.44
N VAL A 144 6.55 -14.41 -4.32
CA VAL A 144 7.93 -14.02 -4.02
C VAL A 144 8.86 -14.50 -5.13
N GLY A 145 9.76 -13.62 -5.59
CA GLY A 145 10.66 -13.86 -6.71
C GLY A 145 10.12 -13.45 -8.08
N GLN A 146 8.86 -13.05 -8.17
CA GLN A 146 8.27 -12.57 -9.41
C GLN A 146 8.39 -11.04 -9.51
N THR A 147 8.47 -10.52 -10.73
CA THR A 147 8.41 -9.08 -10.98
C THR A 147 6.97 -8.61 -10.80
N TYR A 148 6.79 -7.56 -9.99
CA TYR A 148 5.48 -6.98 -9.75
C TYR A 148 4.89 -6.38 -11.04
N GLN A 149 3.63 -6.67 -11.28
CA GLN A 149 2.85 -6.08 -12.37
C GLN A 149 1.61 -5.41 -11.79
N MET A 150 1.43 -4.14 -12.10
CA MET A 150 0.24 -3.39 -11.68
C MET A 150 -1.03 -4.06 -12.24
N PRO A 151 -2.10 -4.21 -11.44
CA PRO A 151 -3.35 -4.76 -11.94
C PRO A 151 -3.92 -3.92 -13.08
N LYS A 152 -4.56 -4.55 -14.04
CA LYS A 152 -5.29 -3.84 -15.10
C LYS A 152 -6.37 -2.98 -14.47
N SER A 153 -6.57 -1.76 -14.96
CA SER A 153 -7.64 -0.88 -14.52
C SER A 153 -8.38 -0.32 -15.73
N ASN A 154 -9.68 -0.41 -15.70
CA ASN A 154 -10.56 0.19 -16.71
C ASN A 154 -10.94 1.64 -16.33
N LYS A 155 -10.36 2.21 -15.25
CA LYS A 155 -10.73 3.49 -14.63
C LYS A 155 -9.89 4.69 -15.10
N ASN A 156 -9.25 4.60 -16.26
CA ASN A 156 -8.37 5.66 -16.79
C ASN A 156 -9.11 6.69 -17.66
N GLN A 157 -10.44 6.67 -17.67
CA GLN A 157 -11.22 7.62 -18.46
C GLN A 157 -11.37 8.94 -17.70
N THR A 158 -11.20 10.05 -18.42
CA THR A 158 -11.48 11.39 -17.88
C THR A 158 -12.99 11.66 -17.93
N LEU A 159 -13.48 12.52 -17.02
CA LEU A 159 -14.89 12.93 -16.99
C LEU A 159 -15.41 13.46 -18.35
N GLU A 160 -14.52 14.04 -19.15
CA GLU A 160 -14.85 14.57 -20.48
C GLU A 160 -15.18 13.50 -21.54
N LYS A 161 -14.74 12.26 -21.32
CA LYS A 161 -15.00 11.11 -22.21
C LYS A 161 -16.10 10.18 -21.69
N HIS A 162 -16.79 10.60 -20.64
CA HIS A 162 -17.67 9.74 -19.92
C HIS A 162 -19.07 9.67 -20.55
N ASN A 163 -19.57 8.44 -20.74
CA ASN A 163 -20.97 8.16 -21.01
C ASN A 163 -21.64 7.74 -19.70
N SER A 164 -22.86 8.23 -19.42
CA SER A 164 -23.56 8.08 -18.12
C SER A 164 -23.65 6.64 -17.57
N GLU A 165 -23.52 5.65 -18.46
CA GLU A 165 -23.60 4.22 -18.10
C GLU A 165 -22.39 3.69 -17.32
N ASN A 166 -21.25 4.38 -17.35
CA ASN A 166 -19.98 3.91 -16.74
C ASN A 166 -19.47 4.81 -15.59
N PHE A 167 -20.35 5.58 -14.97
CA PHE A 167 -19.96 6.56 -13.95
C PHE A 167 -19.26 5.94 -12.74
N ALA A 168 -19.69 4.75 -12.30
CA ALA A 168 -19.07 4.04 -11.19
C ALA A 168 -17.62 3.62 -11.51
N ASP A 169 -17.36 3.16 -12.73
CA ASP A 169 -16.03 2.75 -13.17
C ASP A 169 -15.08 3.95 -13.30
N LEU A 170 -15.61 5.09 -13.75
CA LEU A 170 -14.86 6.31 -13.91
C LEU A 170 -14.30 6.84 -12.60
N LEU A 171 -15.11 6.89 -11.55
CA LEU A 171 -14.76 7.47 -10.24
C LEU A 171 -14.24 6.45 -9.24
N GLY A 172 -14.13 5.17 -9.62
CA GLY A 172 -13.70 4.13 -8.69
C GLY A 172 -14.72 3.79 -7.61
N PHE A 173 -15.99 4.10 -7.84
CA PHE A 173 -17.08 3.63 -6.99
C PHE A 173 -17.36 2.16 -7.29
N TYR A 174 -17.61 1.40 -6.25
CA TYR A 174 -18.05 0.02 -6.35
C TYR A 174 -19.47 -0.08 -5.80
N PRO A 175 -20.33 -0.89 -6.42
CA PRO A 175 -21.64 -1.16 -5.85
C PRO A 175 -21.46 -1.63 -4.41
N VAL A 176 -22.20 -1.04 -3.49
CA VAL A 176 -22.29 -1.54 -2.12
C VAL A 176 -23.21 -2.74 -2.20
N THR A 177 -22.63 -3.92 -2.18
CA THR A 177 -23.39 -5.19 -2.03
C THR A 177 -23.64 -5.46 -0.56
#